data_f4401dd4514239d20245a96abc6dd627
#
_entry.id   f4401dd4514239d20245a96abc6dd627
#
_cell.length_a   1.000
_cell.length_b   1.000
_cell.length_c   1.000
_cell.angle_alpha   90.00
_cell.angle_beta   90.00
_cell.angle_gamma   90.00
#
_symmetry.space_group_name_H-M   'P 1'
#
loop_
_entity.id
_entity.type
_entity.pdbx_description
1 polymer ?
#
loop_
_entity_poly.entity_id
_entity_poly.type
_entity_poly.pdbx_seq_one_letter_code
_entity_poly.pdbx_strand_id
1 'polypeptide(L)'
;MFPEEMYAIVPDALDAATCDRLITGFAHEMDDGGLVQGQTAAHIRRSKITWFNEEQEPVVSRRIIDLVADVNRNVFDFMLTDFAEDAQIACYSGDQRGHYDWHSDVGASDVARRRKMTLVIQLSDPDEYEGGSLQLNPAGHVFDAPMTRGTAIFFPSF
;
A
#
# COMPACT_ATOMS: atom_id res chain seq x y z
N MET A 1 3.73 3.29 26.51
CA MET A 1 3.54 4.45 25.62
C MET A 1 4.12 4.04 24.29
N PHE A 2 3.27 3.73 23.31
CA PHE A 2 3.75 3.44 21.95
C PHE A 2 4.14 4.77 21.33
N PRO A 3 5.26 4.86 20.60
CA PRO A 3 5.52 6.06 19.84
C PRO A 3 4.38 6.22 18.82
N GLU A 4 3.58 7.26 18.97
CA GLU A 4 2.56 7.69 17.99
C GLU A 4 3.15 7.97 16.61
N GLU A 5 4.48 7.82 16.48
CA GLU A 5 5.31 8.11 15.31
C GLU A 5 5.57 6.88 14.42
N MET A 6 5.04 5.70 14.74
CA MET A 6 5.33 4.49 13.96
C MET A 6 4.34 4.23 12.82
N TYR A 7 3.23 4.89 12.79
CA TYR A 7 2.26 4.87 11.69
C TYR A 7 1.31 6.07 11.78
N ALA A 8 0.69 6.39 10.65
CA ALA A 8 -0.39 7.39 10.58
C ALA A 8 -1.57 6.82 9.80
N ILE A 9 -2.79 7.16 10.23
CA ILE A 9 -4.03 6.76 9.58
C ILE A 9 -4.76 8.01 9.13
N VAL A 10 -5.08 8.09 7.85
CA VAL A 10 -5.85 9.18 7.25
C VAL A 10 -7.14 8.62 6.68
N PRO A 11 -8.28 8.82 7.36
CA PRO A 11 -9.57 8.42 6.82
C PRO A 11 -9.94 9.28 5.61
N ASP A 12 -10.80 8.75 4.73
CA ASP A 12 -11.31 9.46 3.56
C ASP A 12 -10.20 10.05 2.65
N ALA A 13 -9.06 9.34 2.55
CA ALA A 13 -7.96 9.73 1.67
C ALA A 13 -8.38 9.73 0.20
N LEU A 14 -9.20 8.73 -0.19
CA LEU A 14 -9.91 8.65 -1.45
C LEU A 14 -11.40 8.41 -1.19
N ASP A 15 -12.28 8.98 -2.02
CA ASP A 15 -13.71 8.68 -1.95
C ASP A 15 -14.04 7.32 -2.58
N ALA A 16 -15.22 6.79 -2.26
CA ALA A 16 -15.68 5.47 -2.72
C ALA A 16 -15.72 5.38 -4.26
N ALA A 17 -16.16 6.43 -4.93
CA ALA A 17 -16.23 6.45 -6.40
C ALA A 17 -14.86 6.36 -7.05
N THR A 18 -13.86 7.02 -6.48
CA THR A 18 -12.46 6.91 -6.93
C THR A 18 -11.90 5.51 -6.69
N CYS A 19 -12.18 4.91 -5.53
CA CYS A 19 -11.80 3.53 -5.24
C CYS A 19 -12.40 2.54 -6.26
N ASP A 20 -13.71 2.62 -6.54
CA ASP A 20 -14.39 1.77 -7.52
C ASP A 20 -13.81 1.95 -8.93
N ARG A 21 -13.54 3.18 -9.31
CA ARG A 21 -12.96 3.50 -10.61
C ARG A 21 -11.57 2.91 -10.77
N LEU A 22 -10.73 2.97 -9.75
CA LEU A 22 -9.40 2.35 -9.77
C LEU A 22 -9.51 0.82 -9.86
N ILE A 23 -10.35 0.19 -9.06
CA ILE A 23 -10.56 -1.27 -9.11
C ILE A 23 -11.01 -1.69 -10.50
N THR A 24 -12.05 -1.04 -11.04
CA THR A 24 -12.64 -1.40 -12.34
C THR A 24 -11.71 -1.09 -13.50
N GLY A 25 -11.06 0.07 -13.47
CA GLY A 25 -10.20 0.56 -14.54
C GLY A 25 -8.96 -0.31 -14.76
N PHE A 26 -8.40 -0.86 -13.68
CA PHE A 26 -7.17 -1.65 -13.74
C PHE A 26 -7.36 -3.17 -13.62
N ALA A 27 -8.60 -3.66 -13.46
CA ALA A 27 -8.89 -5.08 -13.27
C ALA A 27 -8.37 -5.99 -14.40
N HIS A 28 -8.32 -5.47 -15.64
CA HIS A 28 -7.89 -6.22 -16.83
C HIS A 28 -6.38 -6.17 -17.10
N GLU A 29 -5.65 -5.37 -16.35
CA GLU A 29 -4.21 -5.15 -16.51
C GLU A 29 -3.38 -5.84 -15.42
N MET A 30 -4.01 -6.71 -14.62
CA MET A 30 -3.35 -7.33 -13.48
C MET A 30 -2.58 -8.59 -13.85
N ASP A 31 -1.31 -8.61 -13.48
CA ASP A 31 -0.39 -9.75 -13.59
C ASP A 31 -0.10 -10.38 -12.22
N ASP A 32 0.46 -11.59 -12.21
CA ASP A 32 0.86 -12.27 -10.97
C ASP A 32 1.95 -11.51 -10.23
N GLY A 33 1.66 -11.10 -8.98
CA GLY A 33 2.52 -10.29 -8.13
C GLY A 33 3.44 -11.07 -7.17
N GLY A 34 3.71 -12.33 -7.45
CA GLY A 34 4.46 -13.22 -6.55
C GLY A 34 5.99 -13.21 -6.72
N LEU A 35 6.58 -12.18 -7.32
CA LEU A 35 8.03 -12.12 -7.53
C LEU A 35 8.76 -11.63 -6.26
N VAL A 36 9.66 -12.47 -5.73
CA VAL A 36 10.63 -12.11 -4.71
C VAL A 36 12.01 -12.33 -5.31
N GLN A 37 12.83 -11.29 -5.36
CA GLN A 37 14.17 -11.31 -6.00
C GLN A 37 14.15 -11.82 -7.46
N GLY A 38 13.09 -11.49 -8.21
CA GLY A 38 12.94 -11.89 -9.61
C GLY A 38 12.45 -13.33 -9.82
N GLN A 39 12.10 -14.05 -8.74
CA GLN A 39 11.56 -15.41 -8.80
C GLN A 39 10.15 -15.46 -8.21
N THR A 40 9.30 -16.31 -8.77
CA THR A 40 7.96 -16.54 -8.24
C THR A 40 8.04 -17.26 -6.90
N ALA A 41 7.54 -16.63 -5.84
CA ALA A 41 7.54 -17.15 -4.48
C ALA A 41 6.10 -17.13 -3.92
N ALA A 42 5.23 -17.98 -4.46
CA ALA A 42 3.81 -18.04 -4.11
C ALA A 42 3.55 -18.41 -2.63
N HIS A 43 4.53 -18.94 -1.92
CA HIS A 43 4.45 -19.20 -0.48
C HIS A 43 4.69 -17.93 0.36
N ILE A 44 5.33 -16.90 -0.21
CA ILE A 44 5.56 -15.61 0.45
C ILE A 44 4.50 -14.60 0.05
N ARG A 45 4.20 -14.52 -1.25
CA ARG A 45 3.19 -13.61 -1.80
C ARG A 45 2.36 -14.30 -2.86
N ARG A 46 1.04 -14.17 -2.73
CA ARG A 46 0.07 -14.58 -3.75
C ARG A 46 -0.93 -13.46 -3.95
N SER A 47 -0.73 -12.68 -4.99
CA SER A 47 -1.56 -11.54 -5.35
C SER A 47 -1.50 -11.31 -6.86
N LYS A 48 -2.43 -10.54 -7.37
CA LYS A 48 -2.30 -9.91 -8.69
C LYS A 48 -1.99 -8.45 -8.51
N ILE A 49 -1.17 -7.88 -9.39
CA ILE A 49 -0.75 -6.49 -9.33
C ILE A 49 -0.84 -5.81 -10.67
N THR A 50 -1.04 -4.51 -10.64
CA THR A 50 -0.79 -3.60 -11.75
C THR A 50 -0.21 -2.30 -11.22
N TRP A 51 0.25 -1.44 -12.10
CA TRP A 51 0.87 -0.17 -11.76
C TRP A 51 0.23 0.95 -12.54
N PHE A 52 0.16 2.13 -11.95
CA PHE A 52 -0.21 3.35 -12.66
C PHE A 52 0.72 4.50 -12.30
N ASN A 53 0.89 5.41 -13.22
CA ASN A 53 1.69 6.62 -13.07
C ASN A 53 0.83 7.89 -13.11
N GLU A 54 1.48 9.05 -12.99
CA GLU A 54 0.82 10.35 -12.97
C GLU A 54 0.08 10.66 -14.30
N GLU A 55 0.55 10.16 -15.44
CA GLU A 55 -0.11 10.38 -16.72
C GLU A 55 -1.44 9.62 -16.83
N GLN A 56 -1.50 8.41 -16.27
CA GLN A 56 -2.71 7.57 -16.27
C GLN A 56 -3.73 8.04 -15.23
N GLU A 57 -3.26 8.45 -14.04
CA GLU A 57 -4.10 8.84 -12.92
C GLU A 57 -3.64 10.15 -12.27
N PRO A 58 -3.72 11.30 -12.97
CA PRO A 58 -3.14 12.56 -12.50
C PRO A 58 -3.78 13.07 -11.19
N VAL A 59 -5.09 12.91 -11.03
CA VAL A 59 -5.81 13.38 -9.84
C VAL A 59 -5.45 12.53 -8.61
N VAL A 60 -5.42 11.20 -8.77
CA VAL A 60 -5.05 10.27 -7.68
C VAL A 60 -3.58 10.44 -7.31
N SER A 61 -2.70 10.53 -8.28
CA SER A 61 -1.26 10.74 -8.05
C SER A 61 -1.00 12.05 -7.31
N ARG A 62 -1.67 13.13 -7.69
CA ARG A 62 -1.57 14.40 -6.97
C ARG A 62 -2.05 14.28 -5.53
N ARG A 63 -3.20 13.61 -5.31
CA ARG A 63 -3.72 13.37 -3.97
C ARG A 63 -2.74 12.57 -3.11
N ILE A 64 -2.12 11.53 -3.67
CA ILE A 64 -1.09 10.73 -2.99
C ILE A 64 0.11 11.60 -2.59
N ILE A 65 0.60 12.42 -3.50
CA ILE A 65 1.73 13.33 -3.23
C ILE A 65 1.40 14.30 -2.09
N ASP A 66 0.23 14.91 -2.13
CA ASP A 66 -0.20 15.86 -1.09
C ASP A 66 -0.35 15.17 0.29
N LEU A 67 -0.93 13.96 0.33
CA LEU A 67 -1.04 13.15 1.55
C LEU A 67 0.33 12.79 2.12
N VAL A 68 1.25 12.33 1.28
CA VAL A 68 2.64 11.99 1.69
C VAL A 68 3.33 13.21 2.26
N ALA A 69 3.22 14.36 1.60
CA ALA A 69 3.84 15.60 2.06
C ALA A 69 3.31 16.04 3.43
N ASP A 70 1.99 15.96 3.62
CA ASP A 70 1.35 16.37 4.87
C ASP A 70 1.68 15.41 6.02
N VAL A 71 1.57 14.11 5.80
CA VAL A 71 1.87 13.10 6.84
C VAL A 71 3.36 13.13 7.19
N ASN A 72 4.23 13.23 6.18
CA ASN A 72 5.67 13.30 6.47
C ASN A 72 6.03 14.54 7.30
N ARG A 73 5.49 15.71 6.97
CA ARG A 73 5.74 16.95 7.70
C ARG A 73 5.27 16.90 9.14
N ASN A 74 4.14 16.25 9.40
CA ASN A 74 3.48 16.29 10.70
C ASN A 74 3.81 15.09 11.60
N VAL A 75 4.29 13.97 11.04
CA VAL A 75 4.46 12.72 11.79
C VAL A 75 5.89 12.18 11.71
N PHE A 76 6.45 11.98 10.50
CA PHE A 76 7.69 11.22 10.35
C PHE A 76 8.96 12.07 10.21
N ASP A 77 8.84 13.24 9.60
CA ASP A 77 9.97 14.16 9.30
C ASP A 77 11.14 13.47 8.57
N PHE A 78 10.84 12.53 7.66
CA PHE A 78 11.84 11.89 6.83
C PHE A 78 12.37 12.85 5.76
N MET A 79 13.66 12.73 5.44
CA MET A 79 14.22 13.36 4.25
C MET A 79 13.77 12.58 3.01
N LEU A 80 12.65 13.00 2.42
CA LEU A 80 12.14 12.49 1.17
C LEU A 80 12.69 13.30 0.00
N THR A 81 13.16 12.65 -1.05
CA THR A 81 13.78 13.28 -2.22
C THR A 81 12.94 13.18 -3.49
N ASP A 82 12.28 12.05 -3.68
CA ASP A 82 11.52 11.75 -4.90
C ASP A 82 10.46 10.67 -4.70
N PHE A 83 9.57 10.55 -5.67
CA PHE A 83 8.68 9.41 -5.89
C PHE A 83 9.29 8.59 -7.03
N ALA A 84 10.14 7.63 -6.69
CA ALA A 84 10.92 6.87 -7.67
C ALA A 84 10.18 5.68 -8.27
N GLU A 85 8.96 5.42 -7.85
CA GLU A 85 8.14 4.26 -8.27
C GLU A 85 6.71 4.71 -8.57
N ASP A 86 6.10 4.02 -9.53
CA ASP A 86 4.67 4.15 -9.80
C ASP A 86 3.84 3.58 -8.65
N ALA A 87 2.56 3.95 -8.59
CA ALA A 87 1.65 3.41 -7.60
C ALA A 87 1.20 2.00 -8.00
N GLN A 88 1.24 1.05 -7.05
CA GLN A 88 0.81 -0.32 -7.26
C GLN A 88 -0.64 -0.52 -6.78
N ILE A 89 -1.47 -1.14 -7.62
CA ILE A 89 -2.73 -1.74 -7.18
C ILE A 89 -2.49 -3.24 -7.00
N ALA A 90 -2.78 -3.76 -5.81
CA ALA A 90 -2.65 -5.17 -5.49
C ALA A 90 -4.02 -5.77 -5.16
N CYS A 91 -4.31 -6.93 -5.75
CA CYS A 91 -5.51 -7.71 -5.49
C CYS A 91 -5.15 -9.04 -4.83
N TYR A 92 -5.73 -9.29 -3.67
CA TYR A 92 -5.59 -10.54 -2.92
C TYR A 92 -6.93 -11.28 -2.96
N SER A 93 -7.07 -12.24 -3.86
CA SER A 93 -8.31 -13.00 -4.04
C SER A 93 -8.45 -14.11 -3.01
N GLY A 94 -9.61 -14.23 -2.40
CA GLY A 94 -9.96 -15.33 -1.49
C GLY A 94 -9.94 -16.70 -2.16
N ASP A 95 -10.39 -16.80 -3.40
CA ASP A 95 -10.41 -18.03 -4.19
C ASP A 95 -9.00 -18.62 -4.39
N GLN A 96 -7.99 -17.76 -4.44
CA GLN A 96 -6.60 -18.15 -4.61
C GLN A 96 -5.84 -18.18 -3.28
N ARG A 97 -6.51 -17.95 -2.14
CA ARG A 97 -5.87 -17.78 -0.83
C ARG A 97 -4.79 -16.69 -0.89
N GLY A 98 -5.15 -15.54 -1.45
CA GLY A 98 -4.27 -14.40 -1.61
C GLY A 98 -3.67 -13.98 -0.27
N HIS A 99 -2.35 -13.76 -0.23
CA HIS A 99 -1.63 -13.38 0.98
C HIS A 99 -0.29 -12.71 0.64
N TYR A 100 0.27 -12.04 1.62
CA TYR A 100 1.64 -11.59 1.63
C TYR A 100 2.18 -11.74 3.07
N ASP A 101 3.21 -12.56 3.22
CA ASP A 101 3.84 -12.81 4.52
C ASP A 101 4.52 -11.57 5.09
N TRP A 102 4.84 -11.63 6.39
CA TRP A 102 5.59 -10.59 7.06
C TRP A 102 6.87 -10.24 6.31
N HIS A 103 7.04 -8.99 6.01
CA HIS A 103 8.20 -8.46 5.30
C HIS A 103 8.43 -6.99 5.65
N SER A 104 9.61 -6.50 5.33
CA SER A 104 9.92 -5.08 5.24
C SER A 104 9.79 -4.63 3.79
N ASP A 105 9.31 -3.43 3.56
CA ASP A 105 9.18 -2.87 2.20
C ASP A 105 10.51 -2.37 1.63
N VAL A 106 11.55 -2.29 2.45
CA VAL A 106 12.92 -2.08 1.98
C VAL A 106 13.42 -3.33 1.29
N GLY A 107 13.84 -3.21 0.04
CA GLY A 107 14.30 -4.31 -0.79
C GLY A 107 15.75 -4.18 -1.24
N ALA A 108 16.21 -5.12 -2.07
CA ALA A 108 17.60 -5.20 -2.51
C ALA A 108 17.93 -4.31 -3.73
N SER A 109 16.94 -3.88 -4.52
CA SER A 109 17.15 -3.00 -5.67
C SER A 109 17.57 -1.59 -5.24
N ASP A 110 18.17 -0.84 -6.17
CA ASP A 110 18.62 0.53 -5.90
C ASP A 110 17.50 1.47 -5.45
N VAL A 111 16.30 1.30 -5.97
CA VAL A 111 15.12 2.07 -5.57
C VAL A 111 14.58 1.54 -4.25
N ALA A 112 14.32 0.23 -4.15
CA ALA A 112 13.67 -0.36 -2.99
C ALA A 112 14.46 -0.20 -1.68
N ARG A 113 15.80 -0.19 -1.73
CA ARG A 113 16.63 0.05 -0.54
C ARG A 113 16.59 1.51 -0.04
N ARG A 114 16.10 2.45 -0.84
CA ARG A 114 15.96 3.86 -0.48
C ARG A 114 14.57 4.23 0.00
N ARG A 115 13.63 3.30 -0.01
CA ARG A 115 12.27 3.53 0.49
C ARG A 115 12.31 3.93 1.96
N LYS A 116 11.64 5.00 2.30
CA LYS A 116 11.54 5.54 3.67
C LYS A 116 10.16 5.35 4.26
N MET A 117 9.14 5.56 3.45
CA MET A 117 7.76 5.53 3.89
C MET A 117 6.91 4.73 2.90
N THR A 118 6.09 3.87 3.42
CA THR A 118 5.07 3.14 2.68
C THR A 118 3.71 3.75 2.95
N LEU A 119 2.91 3.87 1.91
CA LEU A 119 1.51 4.23 1.94
C LEU A 119 0.68 3.08 1.38
N VAL A 120 -0.32 2.66 2.10
CA VAL A 120 -1.35 1.73 1.63
C VAL A 120 -2.71 2.40 1.73
N ILE A 121 -3.53 2.31 0.68
CA ILE A 121 -4.91 2.79 0.67
C ILE A 121 -5.85 1.60 0.45
N GLN A 122 -6.84 1.45 1.33
CA GLN A 122 -7.87 0.42 1.21
C GLN A 122 -8.87 0.80 0.11
N LEU A 123 -8.92 0.01 -0.96
CA LEU A 123 -9.82 0.29 -2.09
C LEU A 123 -11.14 -0.47 -2.01
N SER A 124 -11.12 -1.73 -1.55
CA SER A 124 -12.33 -2.57 -1.47
C SER A 124 -13.21 -2.19 -0.29
N ASP A 125 -14.51 -2.37 -0.45
CA ASP A 125 -15.46 -2.24 0.64
C ASP A 125 -15.29 -3.42 1.61
N PRO A 126 -15.13 -3.20 2.92
CA PRO A 126 -14.95 -4.28 3.90
C PRO A 126 -16.14 -5.24 3.98
N ASP A 127 -17.32 -4.82 3.53
CA ASP A 127 -18.52 -5.68 3.50
C ASP A 127 -18.50 -6.69 2.33
N GLU A 128 -17.59 -6.54 1.37
CA GLU A 128 -17.47 -7.41 0.18
C GLU A 128 -16.52 -8.60 0.37
N TYR A 129 -15.77 -8.68 1.49
CA TYR A 129 -14.79 -9.75 1.72
C TYR A 129 -14.61 -10.07 3.20
N GLU A 130 -14.03 -11.23 3.49
CA GLU A 130 -13.66 -11.65 4.84
C GLU A 130 -12.15 -11.88 4.94
N GLY A 131 -11.57 -11.53 6.07
CA GLY A 131 -10.12 -11.66 6.31
C GLY A 131 -9.30 -10.63 5.54
N GLY A 132 -8.04 -10.97 5.25
CA GLY A 132 -7.15 -10.13 4.44
C GLY A 132 -6.74 -8.82 5.11
N SER A 133 -6.76 -8.74 6.45
CA SER A 133 -6.31 -7.55 7.19
C SER A 133 -4.87 -7.21 6.85
N LEU A 134 -4.61 -5.93 6.61
CA LEU A 134 -3.25 -5.41 6.64
C LEU A 134 -2.79 -5.36 8.09
N GLN A 135 -1.78 -6.15 8.41
CA GLN A 135 -1.18 -6.17 9.74
C GLN A 135 0.12 -5.41 9.76
N LEU A 136 0.32 -4.60 10.77
CA LEU A 136 1.59 -3.94 11.05
C LEU A 136 2.16 -4.45 12.37
N ASN A 137 3.50 -4.54 12.44
CA ASN A 137 4.20 -5.02 13.63
C ASN A 137 5.29 -4.02 14.08
N PRO A 138 4.90 -2.83 14.54
CA PRO A 138 5.86 -1.88 15.09
C PRO A 138 6.42 -2.41 16.41
N ALA A 139 7.74 -2.65 16.44
CA ALA A 139 8.47 -3.04 17.65
C ALA A 139 7.90 -4.27 18.39
N GLY A 140 7.33 -5.24 17.67
CA GLY A 140 6.80 -6.48 18.25
C GLY A 140 5.32 -6.42 18.67
N HIS A 141 4.61 -5.34 18.36
CA HIS A 141 3.18 -5.19 18.66
C HIS A 141 2.37 -5.25 17.36
N VAL A 142 1.75 -6.40 17.13
CA VAL A 142 0.90 -6.59 15.94
C VAL A 142 -0.45 -5.90 16.14
N PHE A 143 -0.88 -5.13 15.16
CA PHE A 143 -2.24 -4.61 15.08
C PHE A 143 -2.78 -4.68 13.65
N ASP A 144 -4.08 -4.80 13.52
CA ASP A 144 -4.79 -4.75 12.26
C ASP A 144 -5.06 -3.28 11.87
N ALA A 145 -4.61 -2.89 10.70
CA ALA A 145 -4.94 -1.58 10.15
C ALA A 145 -6.44 -1.48 9.83
N PRO A 146 -7.03 -0.28 9.86
CA PRO A 146 -8.43 -0.09 9.50
C PRO A 146 -8.73 -0.60 8.08
N MET A 147 -9.83 -1.34 7.94
CA MET A 147 -10.30 -1.88 6.66
C MET A 147 -11.27 -0.94 5.95
N THR A 148 -11.60 0.21 6.53
CA THR A 148 -12.53 1.17 5.95
C THR A 148 -12.05 1.65 4.59
N ARG A 149 -12.91 1.53 3.59
CA ARG A 149 -12.66 1.97 2.21
C ARG A 149 -12.20 3.42 2.15
N GLY A 150 -11.20 3.68 1.32
CA GLY A 150 -10.62 5.01 1.15
C GLY A 150 -9.67 5.44 2.25
N THR A 151 -9.46 4.64 3.30
CA THR A 151 -8.51 4.95 4.37
C THR A 151 -7.07 4.71 3.92
N ALA A 152 -6.21 5.68 4.16
CA ALA A 152 -4.77 5.58 3.93
C ALA A 152 -4.03 5.28 5.24
N ILE A 153 -3.08 4.34 5.17
CA ILE A 153 -2.20 3.95 6.25
C ILE A 153 -0.76 4.23 5.83
N PHE A 154 -0.02 4.96 6.65
CA PHE A 154 1.38 5.31 6.43
C PHE A 154 2.24 4.67 7.51
N PHE A 155 3.40 4.14 7.12
CA PHE A 155 4.38 3.57 8.05
C PHE A 155 5.79 3.60 7.47
N PRO A 156 6.84 3.53 8.31
CA PRO A 156 8.21 3.36 7.84
C PRO A 156 8.37 2.08 7.02
N SER A 157 9.10 2.14 5.91
CA SER A 157 9.30 0.97 5.02
C SER A 157 10.29 -0.07 5.59
N PHE A 158 11.00 0.23 6.67
CA PHE A 158 12.09 -0.55 7.29
C PHE A 158 11.73 -1.12 8.65
#